data_e39d399a5cf1b24f362aa6f3012e48e9
#
_entry.id   e39d399a5cf1b24f362aa6f3012e48e9
#
_cell.length_a   1.000
_cell.length_b   1.000
_cell.length_c   1.000
_cell.angle_alpha   90.00
_cell.angle_beta   90.00
_cell.angle_gamma   90.00
#
_symmetry.space_group_name_H-M   'P 1'
#
loop_
_entity.id
_entity.type
_entity.pdbx_description
1 polymer ?
#
loop_
_entity_poly.entity_id
_entity_poly.type
_entity_poly.pdbx_seq_one_letter_code
_entity_poly.pdbx_strand_id
1 'polypeptide(L)'
;MTDDIRLRVVNPNTTRAMTDLIGRSARVVAGPGVRVDAVQPTTGPASVESHYEEALAAVGVLEQVRLGEADGVDAYVVACFGDPGLDAARELARGPVLGIAEAAFHAATMVARRFTVVTSLGRTVGRAHELLDRYGFADACAGVHACEIPVLALEDPASGALERVTAACRAAVEADDVDAVVLGCAGMAAFTGQISAAVGVPVVDGVSAATTFAAALVRAGLRTSSRGEYAAPPAKPVTGMLAGFAIGSAPSPAAVPTA
;
A
#
# COMPACT_ATOMS: atom_id res chain seq x y z
N MET A 1 20.39 20.18 13.33
CA MET A 1 19.43 20.04 12.23
C MET A 1 19.07 18.56 12.22
N THR A 2 17.85 18.20 12.58
CA THR A 2 17.37 16.81 12.41
C THR A 2 17.24 16.61 10.89
N ASP A 3 17.96 15.63 10.35
CA ASP A 3 17.80 15.27 8.93
C ASP A 3 16.34 14.91 8.67
N ASP A 4 15.81 15.31 7.51
CA ASP A 4 14.44 14.95 7.10
C ASP A 4 14.31 13.43 7.02
N ILE A 5 13.20 12.89 7.54
CA ILE A 5 12.84 11.48 7.38
C ILE A 5 12.61 11.20 5.89
N ARG A 6 13.34 10.24 5.33
CA ARG A 6 13.19 9.79 3.95
C ARG A 6 12.23 8.62 3.88
N LEU A 7 11.02 8.87 3.40
CA LEU A 7 9.98 7.87 3.25
C LEU A 7 9.79 7.50 1.78
N ARG A 8 9.95 6.22 1.44
CA ARG A 8 9.68 5.70 0.09
C ARG A 8 8.30 5.05 0.05
N VAL A 9 7.43 5.58 -0.84
CA VAL A 9 6.09 5.02 -1.11
C VAL A 9 6.16 4.28 -2.43
N VAL A 10 6.01 2.97 -2.38
CA VAL A 10 6.15 2.07 -3.53
C VAL A 10 4.78 1.74 -4.09
N ASN A 11 4.45 2.28 -5.26
CA ASN A 11 3.38 1.75 -6.09
C ASN A 11 3.89 0.46 -6.76
N PRO A 12 3.34 -0.72 -6.49
CA PRO A 12 3.91 -1.98 -7.01
C PRO A 12 3.54 -2.30 -8.46
N ASN A 13 2.73 -1.46 -9.10
CA ASN A 13 2.47 -1.54 -10.55
C ASN A 13 3.34 -0.54 -11.34
N THR A 14 3.33 -0.63 -12.67
CA THR A 14 4.19 0.18 -13.55
C THR A 14 3.55 1.48 -14.04
N THR A 15 2.35 1.83 -13.58
CA THR A 15 1.60 2.99 -14.06
C THR A 15 2.04 4.28 -13.37
N ARG A 16 2.70 5.16 -14.11
CA ARG A 16 3.27 6.42 -13.60
C ARG A 16 2.21 7.36 -13.03
N ALA A 17 1.07 7.50 -13.70
CA ALA A 17 -0.01 8.38 -13.26
C ALA A 17 -0.55 7.94 -11.87
N MET A 18 -0.67 6.62 -11.62
CA MET A 18 -1.03 6.07 -10.32
C MET A 18 0.03 6.41 -9.25
N THR A 19 1.32 6.28 -9.58
CA THR A 19 2.41 6.64 -8.66
C THR A 19 2.35 8.11 -8.27
N ASP A 20 2.09 8.99 -9.23
CA ASP A 20 1.98 10.42 -9.00
C ASP A 20 0.76 10.77 -8.12
N LEU A 21 -0.38 10.10 -8.33
CA LEU A 21 -1.58 10.23 -7.49
C LEU A 21 -1.32 9.80 -6.05
N ILE A 22 -0.77 8.60 -5.85
CA ILE A 22 -0.38 8.05 -4.55
C ILE A 22 0.61 8.98 -3.85
N GLY A 23 1.63 9.44 -4.58
CA GLY A 23 2.63 10.37 -4.05
C GLY A 23 2.06 11.71 -3.60
N ARG A 24 1.05 12.25 -4.31
CA ARG A 24 0.34 13.47 -3.86
C ARG A 24 -0.39 13.22 -2.56
N SER A 25 -1.16 12.13 -2.44
CA SER A 25 -1.90 11.77 -1.22
C SER A 25 -0.97 11.58 -0.03
N ALA A 26 0.15 10.88 -0.21
CA ALA A 26 1.15 10.67 0.84
C ALA A 26 1.78 12.01 1.32
N ARG A 27 2.14 12.91 0.39
CA ARG A 27 2.76 14.21 0.76
C ARG A 27 1.83 15.12 1.54
N VAL A 28 0.51 15.03 1.34
CA VAL A 28 -0.46 15.83 2.10
C VAL A 28 -0.41 15.53 3.60
N VAL A 29 -0.18 14.28 3.98
CA VAL A 29 -0.22 13.82 5.37
C VAL A 29 1.15 13.56 6.01
N ALA A 30 2.23 13.61 5.24
CA ALA A 30 3.58 13.29 5.73
C ALA A 30 4.05 14.23 6.86
N GLY A 31 3.58 15.49 6.84
CA GLY A 31 3.94 16.49 7.84
C GLY A 31 5.36 17.05 7.66
N PRO A 32 5.74 18.00 8.52
CA PRO A 32 7.04 18.66 8.43
C PRO A 32 8.19 17.70 8.73
N GLY A 33 9.33 17.89 8.06
CA GLY A 33 10.52 17.06 8.24
C GLY A 33 10.38 15.65 7.68
N VAL A 34 9.43 15.40 6.76
CA VAL A 34 9.31 14.14 6.02
C VAL A 34 9.39 14.39 4.52
N ARG A 35 10.34 13.72 3.87
CA ARG A 35 10.51 13.73 2.42
C ARG A 35 9.93 12.46 1.84
N VAL A 36 8.86 12.60 1.03
CA VAL A 36 8.19 11.47 0.36
C VAL A 36 8.74 11.29 -1.05
N ASP A 37 9.34 10.12 -1.28
CA ASP A 37 9.78 9.61 -2.58
C ASP A 37 8.78 8.56 -3.07
N ALA A 38 7.93 8.91 -4.03
CA ALA A 38 6.96 7.98 -4.61
C ALA A 38 7.55 7.34 -5.86
N VAL A 39 7.65 6.01 -5.86
CA VAL A 39 8.33 5.22 -6.89
C VAL A 39 7.48 4.06 -7.38
N GLN A 40 7.85 3.53 -8.53
CA GLN A 40 7.31 2.31 -9.11
C GLN A 40 8.43 1.46 -9.71
N PRO A 41 8.25 0.14 -9.85
CA PRO A 41 9.18 -0.70 -10.58
C PRO A 41 9.16 -0.39 -12.08
N THR A 42 10.22 -0.76 -12.78
CA THR A 42 10.31 -0.65 -14.24
C THR A 42 9.65 -1.83 -14.94
N THR A 43 9.47 -2.94 -14.24
CA THR A 43 8.89 -4.19 -14.74
C THR A 43 7.79 -4.68 -13.81
N GLY A 44 6.72 -5.20 -14.39
CA GLY A 44 5.57 -5.69 -13.64
C GLY A 44 4.23 -5.41 -14.35
N PRO A 45 3.11 -5.65 -13.69
CA PRO A 45 1.79 -5.37 -14.24
C PRO A 45 1.47 -3.87 -14.24
N ALA A 46 0.64 -3.42 -15.16
CA ALA A 46 0.14 -2.03 -15.20
C ALA A 46 -0.81 -1.71 -14.05
N SER A 47 -1.55 -2.71 -13.55
CA SER A 47 -2.39 -2.65 -12.35
C SER A 47 -2.28 -3.98 -11.61
N VAL A 48 -2.73 -4.02 -10.35
CA VAL A 48 -2.74 -5.25 -9.53
C VAL A 48 -4.19 -5.53 -9.13
N GLU A 49 -4.77 -6.52 -9.76
CA GLU A 49 -6.19 -6.89 -9.63
C GLU A 49 -6.40 -8.40 -9.45
N SER A 50 -5.32 -9.18 -9.39
CA SER A 50 -5.35 -10.64 -9.29
C SER A 50 -4.17 -11.19 -8.49
N HIS A 51 -4.29 -12.42 -7.97
CA HIS A 51 -3.19 -13.13 -7.30
C HIS A 51 -1.96 -13.30 -8.21
N TYR A 52 -2.18 -13.50 -9.52
CA TYR A 52 -1.09 -13.59 -10.49
C TYR A 52 -0.29 -12.27 -10.56
N GLU A 53 -1.00 -11.16 -10.66
CA GLU A 53 -0.37 -9.83 -10.71
C GLU A 53 0.25 -9.44 -9.37
N GLU A 54 -0.35 -9.84 -8.23
CA GLU A 54 0.26 -9.66 -6.91
C GLU A 54 1.62 -10.36 -6.79
N ALA A 55 1.74 -11.59 -7.31
CA ALA A 55 3.00 -12.33 -7.29
C ALA A 55 4.09 -11.63 -8.11
N LEU A 56 3.75 -11.06 -9.26
CA LEU A 56 4.68 -10.27 -10.07
C LEU A 56 5.00 -8.92 -9.42
N ALA A 57 4.01 -8.26 -8.85
CA ALA A 57 4.14 -6.98 -8.17
C ALA A 57 5.06 -7.07 -6.94
N ALA A 58 5.04 -8.20 -6.21
CA ALA A 58 5.92 -8.43 -5.08
C ALA A 58 7.41 -8.31 -5.46
N VAL A 59 7.81 -8.81 -6.64
CA VAL A 59 9.19 -8.67 -7.13
C VAL A 59 9.56 -7.20 -7.31
N GLY A 60 8.64 -6.40 -7.87
CA GLY A 60 8.83 -4.96 -8.05
C GLY A 60 8.96 -4.20 -6.71
N VAL A 61 8.18 -4.60 -5.68
CA VAL A 61 8.32 -4.05 -4.33
C VAL A 61 9.72 -4.32 -3.77
N LEU A 62 10.21 -5.55 -3.88
CA LEU A 62 11.54 -5.93 -3.38
C LEU A 62 12.67 -5.19 -4.11
N GLU A 63 12.54 -4.96 -5.44
CA GLU A 63 13.45 -4.12 -6.20
C GLU A 63 13.54 -2.72 -5.59
N GLN A 64 12.41 -2.07 -5.38
CA GLN A 64 12.35 -0.70 -4.87
C GLN A 64 12.81 -0.57 -3.43
N VAL A 65 12.60 -1.57 -2.59
CA VAL A 65 13.13 -1.61 -1.23
C VAL A 65 14.65 -1.74 -1.25
N ARG A 66 15.23 -2.63 -2.07
CA ARG A 66 16.69 -2.78 -2.18
C ARG A 66 17.37 -1.51 -2.69
N LEU A 67 16.78 -0.84 -3.66
CA LEU A 67 17.27 0.47 -4.13
C LEU A 67 17.19 1.51 -3.00
N GLY A 68 16.09 1.52 -2.25
CA GLY A 68 15.90 2.43 -1.12
C GLY A 68 16.91 2.22 0.01
N GLU A 69 17.26 0.97 0.32
CA GLU A 69 18.30 0.65 1.33
C GLU A 69 19.67 1.19 0.91
N ALA A 70 20.02 1.14 -0.39
CA ALA A 70 21.23 1.74 -0.92
C ALA A 70 21.19 3.27 -0.87
N ASP A 71 20.02 3.88 -1.05
CA ASP A 71 19.81 5.33 -0.99
C ASP A 71 19.69 5.89 0.44
N GLY A 72 19.62 5.03 1.47
CA GLY A 72 19.44 5.43 2.86
C GLY A 72 18.03 5.91 3.18
N VAL A 73 17.02 5.21 2.70
CA VAL A 73 15.59 5.43 3.04
C VAL A 73 15.32 4.95 4.47
N ASP A 74 14.55 5.73 5.23
CA ASP A 74 14.26 5.46 6.64
C ASP A 74 13.05 4.56 6.86
N ALA A 75 12.05 4.59 5.95
CA ALA A 75 10.87 3.73 6.02
C ALA A 75 10.20 3.58 4.65
N TYR A 76 9.34 2.56 4.53
CA TYR A 76 8.67 2.20 3.29
C TYR A 76 7.17 2.03 3.48
N VAL A 77 6.41 2.35 2.43
CA VAL A 77 4.98 2.07 2.31
C VAL A 77 4.74 1.28 1.04
N VAL A 78 4.12 0.10 1.15
CA VAL A 78 3.66 -0.70 0.01
C VAL A 78 2.26 -0.24 -0.36
N ALA A 79 2.14 0.52 -1.43
CA ALA A 79 0.91 1.23 -1.80
C ALA A 79 0.00 0.39 -2.72
N CYS A 80 -0.40 -0.78 -2.26
CA CYS A 80 -1.40 -1.66 -2.87
C CYS A 80 -2.16 -2.39 -1.76
N PHE A 81 -3.48 -2.47 -1.84
CA PHE A 81 -4.32 -3.04 -0.78
C PHE A 81 -4.21 -4.58 -0.66
N GLY A 82 -3.48 -5.23 -1.56
CA GLY A 82 -3.05 -6.63 -1.42
C GLY A 82 -1.84 -6.82 -0.52
N ASP A 83 -1.14 -5.74 -0.12
CA ASP A 83 0.13 -5.75 0.61
C ASP A 83 1.17 -6.73 0.03
N PRO A 84 1.40 -6.70 -1.33
CA PRO A 84 2.24 -7.70 -1.99
C PRO A 84 3.69 -7.61 -1.52
N GLY A 85 4.27 -8.75 -1.14
CA GLY A 85 5.67 -8.86 -0.75
C GLY A 85 6.02 -8.20 0.59
N LEU A 86 5.05 -7.81 1.42
CA LEU A 86 5.27 -7.03 2.64
C LEU A 86 6.26 -7.68 3.60
N ASP A 87 6.11 -8.97 3.92
CA ASP A 87 7.03 -9.65 4.85
C ASP A 87 8.44 -9.78 4.28
N ALA A 88 8.56 -10.12 3.00
CA ALA A 88 9.86 -10.19 2.34
C ALA A 88 10.54 -8.80 2.26
N ALA A 89 9.77 -7.73 2.12
CA ALA A 89 10.28 -6.37 2.22
C ALA A 89 10.79 -6.04 3.64
N ARG A 90 10.10 -6.53 4.67
CA ARG A 90 10.52 -6.40 6.08
C ARG A 90 11.84 -7.12 6.37
N GLU A 91 12.10 -8.27 5.74
CA GLU A 91 13.39 -8.96 5.87
C GLU A 91 14.56 -8.19 5.23
N LEU A 92 14.29 -7.34 4.25
CA LEU A 92 15.30 -6.57 3.53
C LEU A 92 15.56 -5.18 4.13
N ALA A 93 14.53 -4.55 4.67
CA ALA A 93 14.57 -3.17 5.13
C ALA A 93 15.06 -3.05 6.57
N ARG A 94 15.91 -2.04 6.83
CA ARG A 94 16.31 -1.66 8.18
C ARG A 94 15.23 -0.88 8.92
N GLY A 95 14.49 -0.05 8.19
CA GLY A 95 13.40 0.76 8.71
C GLY A 95 12.06 0.04 8.67
N PRO A 96 11.00 0.66 9.22
CA PRO A 96 9.65 0.11 9.15
C PRO A 96 9.17 -0.03 7.70
N VAL A 97 8.46 -1.13 7.41
CA VAL A 97 7.74 -1.34 6.14
C VAL A 97 6.27 -1.57 6.47
N LEU A 98 5.42 -0.71 5.95
CA LEU A 98 3.98 -0.76 6.19
C LEU A 98 3.23 -1.07 4.90
N GLY A 99 2.29 -2.00 4.98
CA GLY A 99 1.28 -2.22 3.96
C GLY A 99 0.10 -1.28 4.15
N ILE A 100 -0.51 -0.84 3.05
CA ILE A 100 -1.64 0.09 3.17
C ILE A 100 -2.92 -0.58 3.68
N ALA A 101 -3.11 -1.89 3.46
CA ALA A 101 -4.25 -2.61 4.04
C ALA A 101 -4.09 -2.76 5.56
N GLU A 102 -2.93 -3.23 6.02
CA GLU A 102 -2.60 -3.33 7.45
C GLU A 102 -2.80 -1.99 8.17
N ALA A 103 -2.22 -0.92 7.62
CA ALA A 103 -2.31 0.41 8.21
C ALA A 103 -3.75 0.95 8.24
N ALA A 104 -4.54 0.71 7.19
CA ALA A 104 -5.93 1.15 7.14
C ALA A 104 -6.80 0.46 8.19
N PHE A 105 -6.62 -0.84 8.42
CA PHE A 105 -7.37 -1.57 9.44
C PHE A 105 -7.02 -1.07 10.85
N HIS A 106 -5.74 -0.84 11.14
CA HIS A 106 -5.32 -0.22 12.39
C HIS A 106 -5.95 1.17 12.57
N ALA A 107 -5.89 2.03 11.56
CA ALA A 107 -6.45 3.37 11.64
C ALA A 107 -7.98 3.35 11.83
N ALA A 108 -8.69 2.48 11.11
CA ALA A 108 -10.14 2.35 11.22
C ALA A 108 -10.57 1.96 12.65
N THR A 109 -9.90 0.99 13.27
CA THR A 109 -10.21 0.55 14.63
C THR A 109 -9.83 1.54 15.72
N MET A 110 -8.99 2.54 15.42
CA MET A 110 -8.70 3.65 16.34
C MET A 110 -9.80 4.71 16.37
N VAL A 111 -10.64 4.79 15.32
CA VAL A 111 -11.67 5.84 15.18
C VAL A 111 -13.09 5.29 15.14
N ALA A 112 -13.26 3.99 15.01
CA ALA A 112 -14.55 3.32 14.93
C ALA A 112 -14.49 1.94 15.59
N ARG A 113 -15.64 1.48 16.10
CA ARG A 113 -15.73 0.13 16.65
C ARG A 113 -15.85 -0.93 15.54
N ARG A 114 -16.60 -0.62 14.49
CA ARG A 114 -16.78 -1.48 13.32
C ARG A 114 -16.59 -0.68 12.04
N PHE A 115 -16.05 -1.31 11.05
CA PHE A 115 -15.85 -0.73 9.73
C PHE A 115 -16.25 -1.69 8.62
N THR A 116 -16.44 -1.16 7.42
CA THR A 116 -16.58 -1.93 6.18
C THR A 116 -15.45 -1.59 5.22
N VAL A 117 -15.12 -2.50 4.31
CA VAL A 117 -14.14 -2.28 3.25
C VAL A 117 -14.86 -2.13 1.91
N VAL A 118 -14.52 -1.09 1.15
CA VAL A 118 -14.96 -0.93 -0.25
C VAL A 118 -13.76 -1.02 -1.18
N THR A 119 -13.65 -2.15 -1.89
CA THR A 119 -12.57 -2.41 -2.86
C THR A 119 -12.99 -2.16 -4.31
N SER A 120 -12.04 -2.23 -5.24
CA SER A 120 -12.27 -1.92 -6.66
C SER A 120 -13.10 -3.00 -7.39
N LEU A 121 -12.72 -4.26 -7.28
CA LEU A 121 -13.30 -5.37 -8.05
C LEU A 121 -13.71 -6.54 -7.14
N GLY A 122 -14.80 -7.23 -7.50
CA GLY A 122 -15.29 -8.39 -6.78
C GLY A 122 -14.26 -9.50 -6.63
N ARG A 123 -13.37 -9.67 -7.60
CA ARG A 123 -12.29 -10.67 -7.54
C ARG A 123 -11.23 -10.39 -6.47
N THR A 124 -11.15 -9.16 -5.93
CA THR A 124 -10.21 -8.79 -4.85
C THR A 124 -10.83 -8.89 -3.45
N VAL A 125 -12.12 -9.18 -3.34
CA VAL A 125 -12.84 -9.32 -2.06
C VAL A 125 -12.22 -10.45 -1.22
N GLY A 126 -11.94 -11.62 -1.82
CA GLY A 126 -11.30 -12.73 -1.12
C GLY A 126 -9.96 -12.34 -0.51
N ARG A 127 -9.15 -11.58 -1.25
CA ARG A 127 -7.87 -11.08 -0.74
C ARG A 127 -8.03 -10.15 0.46
N ALA A 128 -9.01 -9.27 0.43
CA ALA A 128 -9.29 -8.40 1.58
C ALA A 128 -9.67 -9.21 2.83
N HIS A 129 -10.47 -10.27 2.69
CA HIS A 129 -10.77 -11.17 3.81
C HIS A 129 -9.53 -11.88 4.35
N GLU A 130 -8.64 -12.41 3.47
CA GLU A 130 -7.38 -13.03 3.89
C GLU A 130 -6.52 -12.06 4.71
N LEU A 131 -6.46 -10.79 4.32
CA LEU A 131 -5.70 -9.77 5.05
C LEU A 131 -6.36 -9.38 6.38
N LEU A 132 -7.68 -9.32 6.44
CA LEU A 132 -8.43 -9.11 7.68
C LEU A 132 -8.14 -10.22 8.70
N ASP A 133 -8.17 -11.48 8.26
CA ASP A 133 -7.83 -12.63 9.09
C ASP A 133 -6.36 -12.58 9.54
N ARG A 134 -5.46 -12.35 8.59
CA ARG A 134 -4.02 -12.29 8.84
C ARG A 134 -3.62 -11.24 9.87
N TYR A 135 -4.21 -10.04 9.78
CA TYR A 135 -3.90 -8.92 10.66
C TYR A 135 -4.75 -8.87 11.93
N GLY A 136 -5.71 -9.80 12.09
CA GLY A 136 -6.53 -9.93 13.29
C GLY A 136 -7.68 -8.92 13.38
N PHE A 137 -8.20 -8.44 12.24
CA PHE A 137 -9.29 -7.46 12.18
C PHE A 137 -10.62 -8.03 11.64
N ALA A 138 -10.72 -9.34 11.41
CA ALA A 138 -11.95 -9.97 10.89
C ALA A 138 -13.19 -9.65 11.73
N ASP A 139 -13.07 -9.67 13.06
CA ASP A 139 -14.21 -9.39 13.96
C ASP A 139 -14.64 -7.90 13.95
N ALA A 140 -13.75 -7.00 13.60
CA ALA A 140 -14.04 -5.56 13.52
C ALA A 140 -14.61 -5.14 12.16
N CYS A 141 -14.36 -5.94 11.10
CA CYS A 141 -14.87 -5.71 9.76
C CYS A 141 -16.26 -6.34 9.60
N ALA A 142 -17.26 -5.53 9.28
CA ALA A 142 -18.63 -5.99 9.09
C ALA A 142 -18.88 -6.58 7.70
N GLY A 143 -18.17 -6.06 6.68
CA GLY A 143 -18.33 -6.51 5.30
C GLY A 143 -17.21 -6.03 4.39
N VAL A 144 -17.10 -6.69 3.23
CA VAL A 144 -16.19 -6.29 2.14
C VAL A 144 -17.01 -6.21 0.86
N HIS A 145 -17.05 -5.04 0.26
CA HIS A 145 -17.85 -4.73 -0.93
C HIS A 145 -16.96 -4.31 -2.09
N ALA A 146 -17.41 -4.54 -3.32
CA ALA A 146 -16.72 -4.11 -4.52
C ALA A 146 -17.54 -3.05 -5.26
N CYS A 147 -16.88 -2.00 -5.77
CA CYS A 147 -17.54 -0.98 -6.59
C CYS A 147 -17.49 -1.28 -8.09
N GLU A 148 -16.86 -2.40 -8.49
CA GLU A 148 -16.72 -2.87 -9.88
C GLU A 148 -16.10 -1.83 -10.82
N ILE A 149 -15.03 -1.17 -10.35
CA ILE A 149 -14.27 -0.19 -11.13
C ILE A 149 -12.86 -0.76 -11.35
N PRO A 150 -12.41 -0.94 -12.61
CA PRO A 150 -11.02 -1.28 -12.89
C PRO A 150 -10.05 -0.25 -12.30
N VAL A 151 -8.92 -0.73 -11.77
CA VAL A 151 -7.96 0.15 -11.06
C VAL A 151 -7.49 1.31 -11.93
N LEU A 152 -7.20 1.09 -13.21
CA LEU A 152 -6.76 2.16 -14.12
C LEU A 152 -7.85 3.22 -14.40
N ALA A 153 -9.12 2.88 -14.24
CA ALA A 153 -10.22 3.84 -14.41
C ALA A 153 -10.32 4.85 -13.23
N LEU A 154 -9.67 4.56 -12.09
CA LEU A 154 -9.63 5.48 -10.95
C LEU A 154 -8.83 6.76 -11.23
N GLU A 155 -7.95 6.73 -12.24
CA GLU A 155 -7.13 7.88 -12.64
C GLU A 155 -7.81 8.77 -13.69
N ASP A 156 -8.82 8.25 -14.38
CA ASP A 156 -9.53 8.98 -15.42
C ASP A 156 -10.66 9.82 -14.82
N PRO A 157 -10.58 11.17 -14.86
CA PRO A 157 -11.63 12.05 -14.36
C PRO A 157 -12.99 11.86 -15.07
N ALA A 158 -12.98 11.33 -16.30
CA ALA A 158 -14.20 11.09 -17.07
C ALA A 158 -14.87 9.75 -16.75
N SER A 159 -14.25 8.90 -15.95
CA SER A 159 -14.75 7.55 -15.63
C SER A 159 -15.98 7.53 -14.71
N GLY A 160 -16.27 8.64 -14.01
CA GLY A 160 -17.29 8.69 -12.96
C GLY A 160 -16.90 7.87 -11.71
N ALA A 161 -15.60 7.63 -11.51
CA ALA A 161 -15.11 6.77 -10.42
C ALA A 161 -15.51 7.32 -9.04
N LEU A 162 -15.39 8.62 -8.81
CA LEU A 162 -15.74 9.24 -7.53
C LEU A 162 -17.21 8.98 -7.15
N GLU A 163 -18.13 9.19 -8.07
CA GLU A 163 -19.57 8.99 -7.85
C GLU A 163 -19.88 7.53 -7.57
N ARG A 164 -19.27 6.61 -8.32
CA ARG A 164 -19.48 5.17 -8.17
C ARG A 164 -18.91 4.65 -6.85
N VAL A 165 -17.69 5.04 -6.48
CA VAL A 165 -17.09 4.68 -5.19
C VAL A 165 -17.90 5.27 -4.04
N THR A 166 -18.35 6.53 -4.15
CA THR A 166 -19.19 7.18 -3.13
C THR A 166 -20.52 6.43 -2.94
N ALA A 167 -21.17 6.06 -4.04
CA ALA A 167 -22.42 5.28 -3.98
C ALA A 167 -22.20 3.91 -3.33
N ALA A 168 -21.12 3.21 -3.66
CA ALA A 168 -20.76 1.92 -3.05
C ALA A 168 -20.47 2.07 -1.53
N CYS A 169 -19.74 3.11 -1.12
CA CYS A 169 -19.47 3.39 0.29
C CYS A 169 -20.76 3.67 1.07
N ARG A 170 -21.69 4.46 0.49
CA ARG A 170 -22.97 4.73 1.14
C ARG A 170 -23.80 3.46 1.31
N ALA A 171 -23.91 2.64 0.26
CA ALA A 171 -24.62 1.36 0.32
C ALA A 171 -24.01 0.40 1.34
N ALA A 172 -22.68 0.35 1.44
CA ALA A 172 -21.96 -0.47 2.40
C ALA A 172 -22.21 -0.01 3.86
N VAL A 173 -22.17 1.31 4.12
CA VAL A 173 -22.49 1.87 5.46
C VAL A 173 -23.91 1.51 5.87
N GLU A 174 -24.88 1.64 4.97
CA GLU A 174 -26.28 1.29 5.24
C GLU A 174 -26.50 -0.22 5.44
N ALA A 175 -25.85 -1.05 4.64
CA ALA A 175 -26.03 -2.51 4.69
C ALA A 175 -25.40 -3.15 5.93
N ASP A 176 -24.22 -2.64 6.35
CA ASP A 176 -23.42 -3.24 7.41
C ASP A 176 -23.62 -2.55 8.78
N ASP A 177 -24.31 -1.40 8.82
CA ASP A 177 -24.52 -0.59 10.03
C ASP A 177 -23.20 -0.32 10.77
N VAL A 178 -22.27 0.38 10.09
CA VAL A 178 -20.89 0.60 10.54
C VAL A 178 -20.57 2.06 10.77
N ASP A 179 -19.50 2.27 11.57
CA ASP A 179 -19.05 3.59 12.01
C ASP A 179 -17.93 4.18 11.12
N ALA A 180 -17.34 3.38 10.22
CA ALA A 180 -16.27 3.81 9.31
C ALA A 180 -16.21 2.99 8.03
N VAL A 181 -15.58 3.56 6.99
CA VAL A 181 -15.27 2.90 5.72
C VAL A 181 -13.77 2.87 5.50
N VAL A 182 -13.25 1.74 5.07
CA VAL A 182 -11.86 1.58 4.57
C VAL A 182 -11.90 1.49 3.05
N LEU A 183 -11.10 2.34 2.37
CA LEU A 183 -10.95 2.29 0.92
C LEU A 183 -9.92 1.23 0.52
N GLY A 184 -10.38 0.20 -0.17
CA GLY A 184 -9.63 -1.00 -0.53
C GLY A 184 -8.79 -0.85 -1.81
N CYS A 185 -8.33 0.36 -2.15
CA CYS A 185 -7.45 0.61 -3.28
C CYS A 185 -6.67 1.91 -3.09
N ALA A 186 -5.36 1.91 -3.37
CA ALA A 186 -4.52 3.10 -3.30
C ALA A 186 -4.98 4.22 -4.25
N GLY A 187 -5.56 3.86 -5.41
CA GLY A 187 -6.11 4.82 -6.37
C GLY A 187 -7.31 5.61 -5.86
N MET A 188 -7.95 5.17 -4.78
CA MET A 188 -9.09 5.87 -4.17
C MET A 188 -8.66 6.94 -3.15
N ALA A 189 -7.38 7.00 -2.77
CA ALA A 189 -6.89 7.90 -1.71
C ALA A 189 -7.24 9.37 -1.93
N ALA A 190 -7.26 9.83 -3.18
CA ALA A 190 -7.63 11.21 -3.52
C ALA A 190 -9.11 11.55 -3.26
N PHE A 191 -9.97 10.55 -3.13
CA PHE A 191 -11.43 10.72 -2.95
C PHE A 191 -11.86 10.79 -1.48
N THR A 192 -10.98 10.44 -0.54
CA THR A 192 -11.27 10.23 0.89
C THR A 192 -12.12 11.34 1.51
N GLY A 193 -11.71 12.60 1.35
CA GLY A 193 -12.42 13.74 1.95
C GLY A 193 -13.82 13.95 1.36
N GLN A 194 -13.98 13.79 0.05
CA GLN A 194 -15.27 13.96 -0.63
C GLN A 194 -16.22 12.81 -0.27
N ILE A 195 -15.73 11.59 -0.20
CA ILE A 195 -16.52 10.42 0.20
C ILE A 195 -16.96 10.58 1.67
N SER A 196 -16.04 10.91 2.59
CA SER A 196 -16.36 11.09 4.01
C SER A 196 -17.46 12.14 4.23
N ALA A 197 -17.39 13.29 3.53
CA ALA A 197 -18.43 14.32 3.58
C ALA A 197 -19.78 13.81 3.05
N ALA A 198 -19.76 12.91 2.06
CA ALA A 198 -20.98 12.38 1.44
C ALA A 198 -21.66 11.25 2.22
N VAL A 199 -20.88 10.42 2.93
CA VAL A 199 -21.40 9.25 3.67
C VAL A 199 -21.63 9.53 5.16
N GLY A 200 -21.04 10.59 5.72
CA GLY A 200 -21.27 11.03 7.10
C GLY A 200 -20.52 10.25 8.16
N VAL A 201 -19.62 9.32 7.77
CA VAL A 201 -18.74 8.57 8.67
C VAL A 201 -17.26 8.77 8.27
N PRO A 202 -16.29 8.52 9.17
CA PRO A 202 -14.88 8.50 8.82
C PRO A 202 -14.60 7.55 7.66
N VAL A 203 -13.83 8.03 6.69
CA VAL A 203 -13.32 7.23 5.57
C VAL A 203 -11.81 7.18 5.67
N VAL A 204 -11.27 5.97 5.72
CA VAL A 204 -9.83 5.72 5.88
C VAL A 204 -9.25 5.25 4.55
N ASP A 205 -8.26 5.97 4.04
CA ASP A 205 -7.40 5.47 2.98
C ASP A 205 -6.07 4.95 3.56
N GLY A 206 -5.61 3.84 3.00
CA GLY A 206 -4.42 3.18 3.50
C GLY A 206 -3.12 3.93 3.18
N VAL A 207 -3.06 4.74 2.13
CA VAL A 207 -1.86 5.52 1.77
C VAL A 207 -1.58 6.56 2.84
N SER A 208 -2.60 7.33 3.24
CA SER A 208 -2.49 8.33 4.29
C SER A 208 -2.17 7.68 5.65
N ALA A 209 -2.87 6.58 6.00
CA ALA A 209 -2.64 5.88 7.25
C ALA A 209 -1.20 5.34 7.33
N ALA A 210 -0.73 4.60 6.32
CA ALA A 210 0.61 4.02 6.30
C ALA A 210 1.70 5.09 6.30
N THR A 211 1.53 6.19 5.56
CA THR A 211 2.48 7.30 5.52
C THR A 211 2.63 7.95 6.89
N THR A 212 1.52 8.22 7.57
CA THR A 212 1.50 8.81 8.91
C THR A 212 2.14 7.88 9.93
N PHE A 213 1.79 6.60 9.93
CA PHE A 213 2.35 5.61 10.85
C PHE A 213 3.84 5.38 10.59
N ALA A 214 4.29 5.29 9.34
CA ALA A 214 5.72 5.13 9.01
C ALA A 214 6.54 6.29 9.59
N ALA A 215 6.10 7.53 9.37
CA ALA A 215 6.77 8.72 9.92
C ALA A 215 6.78 8.71 11.46
N ALA A 216 5.68 8.29 12.10
CA ALA A 216 5.58 8.20 13.56
C ALA A 216 6.53 7.13 14.13
N LEU A 217 6.61 5.95 13.50
CA LEU A 217 7.51 4.86 13.94
C LEU A 217 8.98 5.29 13.84
N VAL A 218 9.38 5.94 12.75
CA VAL A 218 10.75 6.48 12.60
C VAL A 218 11.05 7.52 13.68
N ARG A 219 10.13 8.47 13.94
CA ARG A 219 10.29 9.48 15.01
C ARG A 219 10.40 8.85 16.40
N ALA A 220 9.70 7.74 16.63
CA ALA A 220 9.79 6.95 17.86
C ALA A 220 11.08 6.09 17.95
N GLY A 221 11.96 6.12 16.94
CA GLY A 221 13.17 5.32 16.88
C GLY A 221 12.93 3.81 16.66
N LEU A 222 11.72 3.44 16.21
CA LEU A 222 11.37 2.04 15.96
C LEU A 222 11.84 1.60 14.58
N ARG A 223 12.29 0.35 14.51
CA ARG A 223 12.79 -0.29 13.28
C ARG A 223 12.18 -1.68 13.14
N THR A 224 12.21 -2.22 11.94
CA THR A 224 11.89 -3.63 11.71
C THR A 224 12.85 -4.51 12.54
N SER A 225 12.34 -5.58 13.15
CA SER A 225 13.16 -6.53 13.88
C SER A 225 14.20 -7.18 12.95
N SER A 226 15.41 -7.33 13.42
CA SER A 226 16.45 -8.11 12.72
C SER A 226 16.59 -9.55 13.25
N ARG A 227 15.57 -10.04 13.96
CA ARG A 227 15.57 -11.38 14.60
C ARG A 227 14.34 -12.18 14.15
N GLY A 228 14.48 -13.51 14.23
CA GLY A 228 13.37 -14.41 13.89
C GLY A 228 13.04 -14.34 12.41
N GLU A 229 11.77 -14.25 12.10
CA GLU A 229 11.26 -14.25 10.72
C GLU A 229 11.71 -13.05 9.89
N TYR A 230 11.97 -11.89 10.54
CA TYR A 230 12.46 -10.70 9.85
C TYR A 230 13.99 -10.55 9.91
N ALA A 231 14.72 -11.60 10.29
CA ALA A 231 16.19 -11.63 10.11
C ALA A 231 16.52 -11.57 8.62
N ALA A 232 17.62 -10.90 8.28
CA ALA A 232 18.05 -10.82 6.89
C ALA A 232 18.14 -12.23 6.25
N PRO A 233 17.63 -12.42 5.03
CA PRO A 233 17.67 -13.73 4.37
C PRO A 233 19.11 -14.22 4.23
N PRO A 234 19.38 -15.54 4.40
CA PRO A 234 20.73 -16.08 4.23
C PRO A 234 21.18 -15.93 2.78
N ALA A 235 22.46 -15.54 2.60
CA ALA A 235 23.03 -15.43 1.27
C ALA A 235 23.04 -16.78 0.55
N LYS A 236 22.47 -16.81 -0.65
CA LYS A 236 22.44 -17.99 -1.52
C LYS A 236 22.40 -17.54 -2.99
N PRO A 237 22.84 -18.38 -3.95
CA PRO A 237 22.74 -18.05 -5.36
C PRO A 237 21.27 -17.90 -5.80
N VAL A 238 21.01 -16.85 -6.57
CA VAL A 238 19.76 -16.65 -7.32
C VAL A 238 20.15 -16.60 -8.80
N THR A 239 19.42 -17.31 -9.66
CA THR A 239 19.78 -17.49 -11.07
C THR A 239 18.73 -16.94 -12.00
N GLY A 240 19.05 -16.83 -13.30
CA GLY A 240 18.16 -16.37 -14.35
C GLY A 240 17.84 -14.87 -14.21
N MET A 241 16.62 -14.49 -14.60
CA MET A 241 16.19 -13.09 -14.58
C MET A 241 16.18 -12.47 -13.18
N LEU A 242 16.16 -13.28 -12.12
CA LEU A 242 16.17 -12.84 -10.74
C LEU A 242 17.58 -12.81 -10.11
N ALA A 243 18.65 -13.07 -10.88
CA ALA A 243 20.02 -13.11 -10.36
C ALA A 243 20.43 -11.83 -9.60
N GLY A 244 19.90 -10.68 -10.02
CA GLY A 244 20.09 -9.39 -9.34
C GLY A 244 19.50 -9.31 -7.92
N PHE A 245 18.66 -10.27 -7.51
CA PHE A 245 18.08 -10.32 -6.15
C PHE A 245 18.90 -11.16 -5.17
N ALA A 246 20.05 -11.71 -5.57
CA ALA A 246 20.93 -12.41 -4.63
C ALA A 246 21.35 -11.48 -3.48
N ILE A 247 21.23 -11.97 -2.24
CA ILE A 247 21.63 -11.20 -1.04
C ILE A 247 23.15 -11.00 -1.08
N GLY A 248 23.58 -9.73 -0.87
CA GLY A 248 25.00 -9.33 -1.00
C GLY A 248 25.38 -8.83 -2.39
N SER A 249 24.53 -8.94 -3.42
CA SER A 249 24.74 -8.27 -4.70
C SER A 249 24.30 -6.80 -4.64
N ALA A 250 25.02 -5.94 -5.34
CA ALA A 250 24.58 -4.54 -5.50
C ALA A 250 23.21 -4.51 -6.23
N PRO A 251 22.25 -3.69 -5.78
CA PRO A 251 21.00 -3.52 -6.50
C PRO A 251 21.28 -2.90 -7.88
N SER A 252 20.73 -3.52 -8.92
CA SER A 252 20.76 -2.97 -10.27
C SER A 252 19.31 -2.87 -10.76
N PRO A 253 18.89 -1.73 -11.31
CA PRO A 253 17.60 -1.67 -11.98
C PRO A 253 17.58 -2.73 -13.08
N ALA A 254 16.45 -3.44 -13.23
CA ALA A 254 16.30 -4.44 -14.26
C ALA A 254 16.63 -3.83 -15.63
N ALA A 255 17.53 -4.47 -16.37
CA ALA A 255 17.84 -4.04 -17.72
C ALA A 255 16.56 -4.12 -18.55
N VAL A 256 16.13 -2.98 -19.10
CA VAL A 256 15.02 -2.95 -20.06
C VAL A 256 15.47 -3.80 -21.26
N PRO A 257 14.73 -4.87 -21.64
CA PRO A 257 15.05 -5.57 -22.87
C PRO A 257 14.96 -4.58 -24.02
N THR A 258 16.05 -4.35 -24.73
CA THR A 258 16.00 -3.63 -26.00
C THR A 258 15.21 -4.48 -26.98
N ALA A 259 14.06 -3.98 -27.42
CA ALA A 259 13.22 -4.59 -28.46
C ALA A 259 13.93 -4.66 -29.81
#